data_7081c74c28419085924fc13d443d7449
#
_entry.id   7081c74c28419085924fc13d443d7449
#
_cell.length_a   1.000
_cell.length_b   1.000
_cell.length_c   1.000
_cell.angle_alpha   90.00
_cell.angle_beta   90.00
_cell.angle_gamma   90.00
#
_symmetry.space_group_name_H-M   'P 1'
#
loop_
_entity.id
_entity.type
_entity.pdbx_description
1 polymer ?
#
loop_
_entity_poly.entity_id
_entity_poly.type
_entity_poly.pdbx_seq_one_letter_code
_entity_poly.pdbx_strand_id
1 'polypeptide(L)'
;MQSGVSGWYARLDRCLEDRTEQIHIWLAAWEQSLLVHQPIAALLPEDWPTLPANLLTDPGHVLDHLLARHDAEADGRSPRGAHPTPPRLADAVIASELLESLTRPKTPIQTSSMHLNNLPPGFRQHLEKLNLPQHVQETEIDDESEFERVELGLRTLSGIPLPVADTSCGGGIFHARLIRRHAENHTDSTIERKVADTKALLSSFQLLDNDDLVVSSTRQRLLLECIRFDLVSLKSNKPGCLPRKDAEQLLKQAVRQGDTLQGGWPWTEAPSLIVTNPPWLRIKDRFRGMEDGSNLRRELGEQLRALSDNGVLRFSTMRGNVNLYRLFIERGLQILKQGGRLRLIAPDSILREQSSHPLRQLLVEEHGWSDIWA
;
A
#
# COMPACT_ATOMS: atom_id res chain seq x y z
N MET A 1 -20.51 13.41 9.16
CA MET A 1 -20.56 12.25 8.22
C MET A 1 -19.97 10.96 8.81
N GLN A 2 -18.96 11.02 9.70
CA GLN A 2 -18.40 9.82 10.36
C GLN A 2 -19.39 9.09 11.30
N SER A 3 -20.34 9.79 11.91
CA SER A 3 -21.32 9.19 12.84
C SER A 3 -22.24 8.14 12.19
N GLY A 4 -22.55 8.26 10.90
CA GLY A 4 -23.40 7.31 10.18
C GLY A 4 -22.74 5.96 9.91
N VAL A 5 -21.48 5.97 9.53
CA VAL A 5 -20.70 4.75 9.20
C VAL A 5 -20.34 3.96 10.46
N SER A 6 -19.87 4.64 11.51
CA SER A 6 -19.60 3.99 12.80
C SER A 6 -20.84 3.35 13.42
N GLY A 7 -21.99 4.04 13.31
CA GLY A 7 -23.28 3.50 13.77
C GLY A 7 -23.75 2.29 12.93
N TRP A 8 -23.40 2.22 11.64
CA TRP A 8 -23.71 1.07 10.79
C TRP A 8 -22.91 -0.17 11.23
N TYR A 9 -21.61 -0.04 11.44
CA TYR A 9 -20.77 -1.14 11.92
C TYR A 9 -21.18 -1.65 13.29
N ALA A 10 -21.56 -0.75 14.21
CA ALA A 10 -22.09 -1.15 15.53
C ALA A 10 -23.41 -1.93 15.44
N ARG A 11 -24.23 -1.69 14.41
CA ARG A 11 -25.42 -2.51 14.12
C ARG A 11 -25.03 -3.85 13.54
N LEU A 12 -24.08 -3.88 12.62
CA LEU A 12 -23.58 -5.11 12.02
C LEU A 12 -23.02 -6.08 13.07
N ASP A 13 -22.21 -5.59 14.02
CA ASP A 13 -21.69 -6.43 15.12
C ASP A 13 -22.78 -7.00 16.04
N ARG A 14 -23.94 -6.34 16.12
CA ARG A 14 -25.09 -6.88 16.89
C ARG A 14 -25.87 -7.94 16.12
N CYS A 15 -25.87 -7.87 14.79
CA CYS A 15 -26.54 -8.85 13.93
C CYS A 15 -25.67 -10.11 13.74
N LEU A 16 -24.35 -9.89 13.63
CA LEU A 16 -23.39 -10.96 13.38
C LEU A 16 -22.09 -10.66 14.16
N GLU A 17 -21.84 -11.37 15.24
CA GLU A 17 -20.68 -11.15 16.12
C GLU A 17 -19.37 -11.62 15.48
N ASP A 18 -19.41 -12.70 14.68
CA ASP A 18 -18.21 -13.22 13.99
C ASP A 18 -17.81 -12.30 12.83
N ARG A 19 -16.77 -11.53 13.06
CA ARG A 19 -16.21 -10.59 12.07
C ARG A 19 -15.57 -11.29 10.87
N THR A 20 -15.10 -12.50 11.02
CA THR A 20 -14.61 -13.34 9.92
C THR A 20 -15.76 -13.70 8.99
N GLU A 21 -16.90 -14.10 9.55
CA GLU A 21 -18.09 -14.41 8.80
C GLU A 21 -18.65 -13.16 8.08
N GLN A 22 -18.60 -11.97 8.71
CA GLN A 22 -18.96 -10.70 8.04
C GLN A 22 -18.16 -10.49 6.75
N ILE A 23 -16.87 -10.77 6.77
CA ILE A 23 -15.97 -10.62 5.61
C ILE A 23 -16.36 -11.62 4.51
N HIS A 24 -16.59 -12.87 4.87
CA HIS A 24 -16.96 -13.93 3.93
C HIS A 24 -18.32 -13.66 3.27
N ILE A 25 -19.33 -13.26 4.04
CA ILE A 25 -20.65 -12.87 3.50
C ILE A 25 -20.52 -11.71 2.53
N TRP A 26 -19.72 -10.68 2.90
CA TRP A 26 -19.53 -9.53 2.03
C TRP A 26 -18.88 -9.90 0.70
N LEU A 27 -17.81 -10.68 0.72
CA LEU A 27 -17.12 -11.13 -0.49
C LEU A 27 -18.01 -12.01 -1.37
N ALA A 28 -18.80 -12.92 -0.76
CA ALA A 28 -19.75 -13.77 -1.49
C ALA A 28 -20.87 -12.94 -2.14
N ALA A 29 -21.44 -11.96 -1.43
CA ALA A 29 -22.46 -11.08 -1.97
C ALA A 29 -21.90 -10.20 -3.11
N TRP A 30 -20.65 -9.73 -2.99
CA TRP A 30 -19.98 -8.99 -4.05
C TRP A 30 -19.79 -9.86 -5.31
N GLU A 31 -19.28 -11.08 -5.17
CA GLU A 31 -19.12 -12.00 -6.28
C GLU A 31 -20.48 -12.30 -6.95
N GLN A 32 -21.50 -12.60 -6.16
CA GLN A 32 -22.84 -12.88 -6.66
C GLN A 32 -23.44 -11.67 -7.40
N SER A 33 -23.18 -10.46 -6.90
CA SER A 33 -23.60 -9.20 -7.53
C SER A 33 -23.09 -9.08 -8.96
N LEU A 34 -21.85 -9.47 -9.22
CA LEU A 34 -21.25 -9.48 -10.56
C LEU A 34 -21.84 -10.58 -11.44
N LEU A 35 -22.26 -11.72 -10.85
CA LEU A 35 -22.84 -12.85 -11.58
C LEU A 35 -24.27 -12.57 -12.07
N VAL A 36 -25.09 -11.95 -11.22
CA VAL A 36 -26.53 -11.76 -11.47
C VAL A 36 -26.89 -10.33 -11.86
N HIS A 37 -25.89 -9.43 -11.92
CA HIS A 37 -26.08 -8.00 -12.22
C HIS A 37 -27.07 -7.31 -11.27
N GLN A 38 -27.02 -7.65 -9.99
CA GLN A 38 -27.85 -7.04 -8.96
C GLN A 38 -26.99 -6.24 -7.98
N PRO A 39 -27.53 -5.21 -7.32
CA PRO A 39 -26.82 -4.51 -6.26
C PRO A 39 -26.45 -5.45 -5.11
N ILE A 40 -25.24 -5.30 -4.54
CA ILE A 40 -24.77 -6.11 -3.40
C ILE A 40 -25.79 -6.07 -2.26
N ALA A 41 -26.36 -4.91 -1.98
CA ALA A 41 -27.35 -4.74 -0.91
C ALA A 41 -28.58 -5.66 -1.03
N ALA A 42 -28.95 -6.08 -2.23
CA ALA A 42 -30.06 -7.01 -2.46
C ALA A 42 -29.68 -8.49 -2.24
N LEU A 43 -28.41 -8.76 -2.04
CA LEU A 43 -27.83 -10.12 -1.90
C LEU A 43 -27.30 -10.40 -0.50
N LEU A 44 -27.35 -9.40 0.38
CA LEU A 44 -26.98 -9.55 1.78
C LEU A 44 -28.14 -10.21 2.56
N PRO A 45 -27.85 -10.90 3.67
CA PRO A 45 -28.89 -11.45 4.56
C PRO A 45 -29.89 -10.40 5.02
N GLU A 46 -31.13 -10.81 5.31
CA GLU A 46 -32.22 -9.90 5.73
C GLU A 46 -31.92 -9.13 7.02
N ASP A 47 -31.17 -9.74 7.91
CA ASP A 47 -30.70 -9.15 9.17
C ASP A 47 -29.49 -8.22 9.01
N TRP A 48 -28.89 -8.19 7.81
CA TRP A 48 -27.78 -7.27 7.53
C TRP A 48 -28.26 -5.82 7.55
N PRO A 49 -27.61 -4.92 8.30
CA PRO A 49 -28.08 -3.54 8.39
C PRO A 49 -27.98 -2.83 7.03
N THR A 50 -28.98 -2.01 6.72
CA THR A 50 -29.03 -1.24 5.47
C THR A 50 -27.74 -0.43 5.27
N LEU A 51 -27.10 -0.62 4.11
CA LEU A 51 -25.85 0.05 3.76
C LEU A 51 -26.05 1.56 3.60
N PRO A 52 -25.20 2.38 4.23
CA PRO A 52 -25.16 3.81 3.94
C PRO A 52 -24.83 4.08 2.46
N ALA A 53 -25.48 5.09 1.87
CA ALA A 53 -25.30 5.41 0.45
C ALA A 53 -23.84 5.64 0.02
N ASN A 54 -23.02 6.18 0.91
CA ASN A 54 -21.59 6.43 0.66
C ASN A 54 -20.74 5.15 0.65
N LEU A 55 -21.26 4.03 1.18
CA LEU A 55 -20.59 2.73 1.12
C LEU A 55 -21.01 1.89 -0.09
N LEU A 56 -22.12 2.22 -0.74
CA LEU A 56 -22.64 1.49 -1.89
C LEU A 56 -21.78 1.66 -3.15
N THR A 57 -20.99 2.73 -3.23
CA THR A 57 -20.25 3.08 -4.46
C THR A 57 -18.92 2.32 -4.60
N ASP A 58 -18.38 1.81 -3.51
CA ASP A 58 -17.08 1.13 -3.50
C ASP A 58 -17.10 -0.09 -2.57
N PRO A 59 -17.38 -1.30 -3.10
CA PRO A 59 -17.42 -2.51 -2.29
C PRO A 59 -16.08 -2.86 -1.64
N GLY A 60 -14.96 -2.47 -2.26
CA GLY A 60 -13.64 -2.66 -1.69
C GLY A 60 -13.41 -1.82 -0.45
N HIS A 61 -14.01 -0.63 -0.37
CA HIS A 61 -13.90 0.23 0.82
C HIS A 61 -14.63 -0.38 2.03
N VAL A 62 -15.77 -1.04 1.82
CA VAL A 62 -16.44 -1.78 2.90
C VAL A 62 -15.55 -2.92 3.38
N LEU A 63 -14.95 -3.68 2.46
CA LEU A 63 -14.02 -4.76 2.80
C LEU A 63 -12.83 -4.24 3.62
N ASP A 64 -12.22 -3.13 3.23
CA ASP A 64 -11.10 -2.53 3.98
C ASP A 64 -11.48 -2.24 5.44
N HIS A 65 -12.70 -1.74 5.66
CA HIS A 65 -13.21 -1.50 7.00
C HIS A 65 -13.52 -2.79 7.77
N LEU A 66 -14.07 -3.80 7.12
CA LEU A 66 -14.34 -5.10 7.77
C LEU A 66 -13.04 -5.76 8.20
N LEU A 67 -12.01 -5.77 7.35
CA LEU A 67 -10.68 -6.30 7.66
C LEU A 67 -10.01 -5.55 8.82
N ALA A 68 -10.06 -4.22 8.81
CA ALA A 68 -9.51 -3.42 9.89
C ALA A 68 -10.22 -3.66 11.23
N ARG A 69 -11.53 -3.97 11.20
CA ARG A 69 -12.30 -4.28 12.40
C ARG A 69 -12.13 -5.70 12.88
N HIS A 70 -11.85 -6.65 11.99
CA HIS A 70 -11.50 -8.00 12.36
C HIS A 70 -10.31 -8.01 13.34
N ASP A 71 -9.34 -7.13 13.11
CA ASP A 71 -8.15 -6.98 13.96
C ASP A 71 -8.32 -5.97 15.12
N ALA A 72 -9.48 -5.32 15.25
CA ALA A 72 -9.69 -4.33 16.28
C ALA A 72 -10.08 -4.95 17.63
N GLU A 73 -9.46 -4.45 18.71
CA GLU A 73 -9.87 -4.74 20.07
C GLU A 73 -11.25 -4.12 20.40
N ALA A 74 -11.81 -4.47 21.55
CA ALA A 74 -13.11 -3.97 22.01
C ALA A 74 -13.15 -2.42 22.12
N ASP A 75 -12.01 -1.77 22.34
CA ASP A 75 -11.87 -0.32 22.38
C ASP A 75 -11.63 0.33 21.01
N GLY A 76 -11.69 -0.43 19.92
CA GLY A 76 -11.50 0.03 18.55
C GLY A 76 -10.05 0.25 18.14
N ARG A 77 -9.07 -0.18 18.94
CA ARG A 77 -7.65 -0.13 18.61
C ARG A 77 -7.23 -1.42 17.93
N SER A 78 -6.57 -1.31 16.79
CA SER A 78 -5.95 -2.46 16.13
C SER A 78 -4.63 -2.80 16.80
N PRO A 79 -4.44 -4.04 17.31
CA PRO A 79 -3.16 -4.51 17.85
C PRO A 79 -2.04 -4.50 16.82
N ARG A 80 -2.39 -4.51 15.54
CA ARG A 80 -1.45 -4.48 14.40
C ARG A 80 -1.24 -3.09 13.85
N GLY A 81 -2.01 -2.09 14.30
CA GLY A 81 -1.95 -0.72 13.80
C GLY A 81 -2.48 -0.56 12.38
N ALA A 82 -3.36 -1.48 11.95
CA ALA A 82 -4.01 -1.42 10.66
C ALA A 82 -5.04 -0.30 10.60
N HIS A 83 -4.93 0.55 9.60
CA HIS A 83 -5.87 1.64 9.33
C HIS A 83 -6.31 1.56 7.88
N PRO A 84 -7.64 1.50 7.59
CA PRO A 84 -8.12 1.46 6.23
C PRO A 84 -7.73 2.76 5.50
N THR A 85 -7.13 2.60 4.34
CA THR A 85 -6.75 3.74 3.50
C THR A 85 -7.99 4.33 2.84
N PRO A 86 -8.30 5.63 3.02
CA PRO A 86 -9.41 6.25 2.32
C PRO A 86 -9.23 6.16 0.79
N PRO A 87 -10.29 5.81 0.00
CA PRO A 87 -10.18 5.64 -1.44
C PRO A 87 -9.57 6.83 -2.18
N ARG A 88 -9.97 8.05 -1.82
CA ARG A 88 -9.42 9.29 -2.42
C ARG A 88 -7.92 9.46 -2.15
N LEU A 89 -7.46 9.03 -0.99
CA LEU A 89 -6.04 9.10 -0.65
C LEU A 89 -5.25 8.04 -1.44
N ALA A 90 -5.81 6.84 -1.60
CA ALA A 90 -5.22 5.81 -2.44
C ALA A 90 -5.13 6.28 -3.90
N ASP A 91 -6.19 6.90 -4.44
CA ASP A 91 -6.20 7.46 -5.79
C ASP A 91 -5.12 8.56 -5.95
N ALA A 92 -4.95 9.44 -4.96
CA ALA A 92 -3.92 10.47 -4.97
C ALA A 92 -2.50 9.88 -4.96
N VAL A 93 -2.26 8.84 -4.15
CA VAL A 93 -0.95 8.18 -4.05
C VAL A 93 -0.53 7.50 -5.36
N ILE A 94 -1.49 7.02 -6.16
CA ILE A 94 -1.22 6.37 -7.45
C ILE A 94 -1.55 7.24 -8.67
N ALA A 95 -1.81 8.53 -8.48
CA ALA A 95 -2.20 9.43 -9.58
C ALA A 95 -1.17 9.45 -10.72
N SER A 96 -1.67 9.67 -11.96
CA SER A 96 -0.89 9.57 -13.20
C SER A 96 0.33 10.48 -13.22
N GLU A 97 0.12 11.73 -12.87
CA GLU A 97 1.16 12.77 -12.89
C GLU A 97 2.38 12.36 -12.06
N LEU A 98 2.13 11.63 -10.98
CA LEU A 98 3.16 11.08 -10.14
C LEU A 98 3.79 9.80 -10.72
N LEU A 99 3.08 9.03 -11.53
CA LEU A 99 3.63 7.86 -12.21
C LEU A 99 4.39 8.25 -13.48
N GLU A 100 3.91 9.23 -14.22
CA GLU A 100 4.58 9.76 -15.43
C GLU A 100 5.91 10.44 -15.13
N SER A 101 6.03 11.11 -13.98
CA SER A 101 7.31 11.66 -13.51
C SER A 101 8.40 10.59 -13.31
N LEU A 102 8.03 9.30 -13.30
CA LEU A 102 8.97 8.18 -13.19
C LEU A 102 9.68 7.87 -14.52
N THR A 103 9.09 8.24 -15.63
CA THR A 103 9.64 7.99 -16.97
C THR A 103 10.52 9.10 -17.49
N ARG A 104 10.49 10.28 -16.87
CA ARG A 104 11.37 11.37 -17.22
C ARG A 104 12.70 11.25 -16.47
N PRO A 105 13.85 11.21 -17.16
CA PRO A 105 15.13 11.39 -16.49
C PRO A 105 15.07 12.73 -15.76
N LYS A 106 15.10 12.72 -14.44
CA LYS A 106 15.30 13.96 -13.71
C LYS A 106 16.70 14.41 -14.05
N THR A 107 16.83 15.55 -14.71
CA THR A 107 17.98 16.42 -14.51
C THR A 107 18.38 16.35 -13.04
N PRO A 108 19.71 16.32 -12.74
CA PRO A 108 20.20 16.26 -11.36
C PRO A 108 19.37 17.24 -10.56
N ILE A 109 18.91 16.82 -9.41
CA ILE A 109 17.95 17.52 -8.55
C ILE A 109 18.28 19.02 -8.57
N GLN A 110 17.77 19.74 -9.57
CA GLN A 110 17.32 21.06 -9.23
C GLN A 110 16.35 20.76 -8.11
N THR A 111 16.74 21.04 -6.90
CA THR A 111 15.84 21.33 -5.81
C THR A 111 14.93 22.39 -6.40
N SER A 112 14.00 21.93 -7.26
CA SER A 112 12.91 22.75 -7.74
C SER A 112 12.38 23.23 -6.42
N SER A 113 12.63 24.49 -6.16
CA SER A 113 12.30 25.19 -4.96
C SER A 113 11.05 24.49 -4.42
N MET A 114 11.23 23.57 -3.47
CA MET A 114 10.13 23.14 -2.64
C MET A 114 9.47 24.46 -2.37
N HIS A 115 8.23 24.67 -2.79
CA HIS A 115 7.59 25.93 -2.49
C HIS A 115 7.40 25.94 -0.98
N LEU A 116 8.52 26.15 -0.26
CA LEU A 116 8.60 26.35 1.19
C LEU A 116 7.55 27.35 1.65
N ASN A 117 7.11 28.18 0.67
CA ASN A 117 6.06 29.16 0.87
C ASN A 117 4.68 28.54 1.14
N ASN A 118 4.43 27.31 0.72
CA ASN A 118 3.15 26.62 0.94
C ASN A 118 3.14 25.72 2.19
N LEU A 119 4.26 25.62 2.90
CA LEU A 119 4.33 24.84 4.13
C LEU A 119 3.84 25.66 5.34
N PRO A 120 3.14 25.05 6.30
CA PRO A 120 2.74 25.71 7.52
C PRO A 120 3.94 26.38 8.22
N PRO A 121 3.79 27.56 8.83
CA PRO A 121 4.91 28.34 9.39
C PRO A 121 5.79 27.57 10.39
N GLY A 122 5.18 26.72 11.21
CA GLY A 122 5.91 25.87 12.17
C GLY A 122 6.77 24.79 11.52
N PHE A 123 6.45 24.37 10.29
CA PHE A 123 7.19 23.40 9.53
C PHE A 123 8.45 24.01 8.91
N ARG A 124 8.36 25.23 8.43
CA ARG A 124 9.48 26.01 7.88
C ARG A 124 10.57 26.21 8.92
N GLN A 125 10.20 26.67 10.14
CA GLN A 125 11.14 26.82 11.25
C GLN A 125 11.81 25.51 11.67
N HIS A 126 11.13 24.38 11.49
CA HIS A 126 11.69 23.07 11.82
C HIS A 126 12.69 22.57 10.79
N LEU A 127 12.44 22.82 9.51
CA LEU A 127 13.40 22.53 8.43
C LEU A 127 14.65 23.41 8.54
N GLU A 128 14.48 24.68 8.93
CA GLU A 128 15.60 25.60 9.20
C GLU A 128 16.48 25.11 10.36
N LYS A 129 15.88 24.55 11.42
CA LYS A 129 16.60 23.98 12.56
C LYS A 129 17.35 22.68 12.24
N LEU A 130 16.98 21.98 11.16
CA LEU A 130 17.66 20.76 10.75
C LEU A 130 18.99 21.01 10.03
N ASN A 131 19.41 22.29 9.90
CA ASN A 131 20.64 22.68 9.21
C ASN A 131 20.79 22.02 7.82
N LEU A 132 19.67 21.77 7.14
CA LEU A 132 19.70 21.35 5.76
C LEU A 132 20.36 22.50 4.97
N PRO A 133 21.28 22.21 4.04
CA PRO A 133 22.00 23.25 3.33
C PRO A 133 21.00 24.18 2.65
N GLN A 134 20.90 25.40 3.15
CA GLN A 134 19.98 26.45 2.65
C GLN A 134 20.41 26.99 1.27
N HIS A 135 21.61 26.65 0.82
CA HIS A 135 22.16 27.02 -0.46
C HIS A 135 22.84 25.81 -1.11
N VAL A 136 22.15 25.18 -2.02
CA VAL A 136 22.87 24.81 -3.24
C VAL A 136 23.04 26.13 -3.97
N GLN A 137 24.22 26.73 -3.86
CA GLN A 137 24.62 27.83 -4.76
C GLN A 137 24.34 27.33 -6.17
N GLU A 138 23.65 28.14 -6.96
CA GLU A 138 23.66 28.04 -8.42
C GLU A 138 25.13 28.14 -8.86
N THR A 139 25.88 27.07 -8.78
CA THR A 139 27.02 26.87 -9.61
C THR A 139 26.45 26.64 -10.98
N GLU A 140 26.50 27.62 -11.85
CA GLU A 140 26.50 27.42 -13.27
C GLU A 140 27.51 26.31 -13.56
N ILE A 141 27.02 25.08 -13.66
CA ILE A 141 27.79 24.00 -14.23
C ILE A 141 27.65 24.20 -15.72
N ASP A 142 28.60 24.96 -16.26
CA ASP A 142 28.92 24.86 -17.65
C ASP A 142 29.15 23.42 -18.00
N ASP A 143 28.39 23.00 -19.00
CA ASP A 143 28.75 22.04 -19.98
C ASP A 143 28.46 20.57 -19.78
N GLU A 144 27.73 20.13 -20.74
CA GLU A 144 27.77 18.95 -21.62
C GLU A 144 28.74 17.79 -21.27
N SER A 145 29.03 17.54 -20.02
CA SER A 145 29.58 16.22 -19.67
C SER A 145 28.43 15.20 -19.74
N GLU A 146 28.56 14.29 -20.67
CA GLU A 146 27.83 13.05 -20.83
C GLU A 146 27.58 12.38 -19.47
N PHE A 147 26.58 12.87 -18.75
CA PHE A 147 25.92 11.99 -17.82
C PHE A 147 25.23 10.95 -18.70
N GLU A 148 25.85 9.78 -18.82
CA GLU A 148 25.22 8.58 -19.31
C GLU A 148 23.80 8.60 -18.77
N ARG A 149 22.82 8.81 -19.64
CA ARG A 149 21.43 8.55 -19.38
C ARG A 149 21.37 7.06 -19.11
N VAL A 150 21.55 6.68 -17.84
CA VAL A 150 21.14 5.40 -17.39
C VAL A 150 19.63 5.42 -17.64
N GLU A 151 19.23 4.96 -18.83
CA GLU A 151 17.87 4.53 -19.06
C GLU A 151 17.65 3.44 -18.01
N LEU A 152 17.12 3.85 -16.86
CA LEU A 152 16.65 2.93 -15.87
C LEU A 152 15.55 2.15 -16.57
N GLY A 153 15.91 0.99 -17.12
CA GLY A 153 15.04 0.13 -17.91
C GLY A 153 13.88 -0.42 -17.07
N LEU A 154 13.10 0.50 -16.50
CA LEU A 154 11.89 0.19 -15.77
C LEU A 154 10.84 -0.23 -16.79
N ARG A 155 10.47 -1.51 -16.74
CA ARG A 155 9.34 -2.00 -17.51
C ARG A 155 8.08 -1.32 -16.99
N THR A 156 7.33 -0.64 -17.87
CA THR A 156 6.06 0.00 -17.53
C THR A 156 4.92 -0.63 -18.31
N LEU A 157 3.75 -0.67 -17.67
CA LEU A 157 2.49 -1.08 -18.28
C LEU A 157 1.41 -0.09 -17.89
N SER A 158 0.72 0.51 -18.86
CA SER A 158 -0.28 1.56 -18.61
C SER A 158 0.26 2.71 -17.74
N GLY A 159 1.55 3.06 -17.91
CA GLY A 159 2.25 4.05 -17.09
C GLY A 159 2.56 3.56 -15.66
N ILE A 160 2.37 2.29 -15.33
CA ILE A 160 2.67 1.69 -14.03
C ILE A 160 4.06 1.05 -14.10
N PRO A 161 5.05 1.49 -13.29
CA PRO A 161 6.34 0.80 -13.19
C PRO A 161 6.16 -0.60 -12.59
N LEU A 162 6.78 -1.61 -13.21
CA LEU A 162 6.66 -3.00 -12.80
C LEU A 162 8.02 -3.57 -12.37
N PRO A 163 8.07 -4.44 -11.38
CA PRO A 163 6.99 -4.91 -10.50
C PRO A 163 6.51 -3.85 -9.49
N VAL A 164 5.26 -4.00 -9.03
CA VAL A 164 4.66 -3.15 -7.98
C VAL A 164 4.48 -3.95 -6.71
N ALA A 165 4.96 -3.42 -5.61
CA ALA A 165 4.87 -4.07 -4.30
C ALA A 165 4.06 -3.28 -3.28
N ASP A 166 3.50 -4.01 -2.31
CA ASP A 166 2.98 -3.48 -1.05
C ASP A 166 3.49 -4.36 0.10
N THR A 167 4.19 -3.74 1.04
CA THR A 167 4.84 -4.42 2.16
C THR A 167 3.90 -4.72 3.33
N SER A 168 2.69 -4.21 3.29
CA SER A 168 1.62 -4.40 4.28
C SER A 168 0.26 -4.17 3.62
N CYS A 169 -0.10 -5.10 2.73
CA CYS A 169 -1.10 -4.83 1.73
C CYS A 169 -2.53 -4.63 2.26
N GLY A 170 -2.82 -5.12 3.48
CA GLY A 170 -4.18 -5.08 3.99
C GLY A 170 -5.17 -5.60 2.94
N GLY A 171 -6.29 -4.93 2.75
CA GLY A 171 -7.27 -5.28 1.71
C GLY A 171 -6.81 -5.01 0.26
N GLY A 172 -5.57 -4.58 -0.01
CA GLY A 172 -5.03 -4.42 -1.37
C GLY A 172 -5.56 -3.22 -2.14
N ILE A 173 -5.93 -2.15 -1.48
CA ILE A 173 -6.59 -0.99 -2.11
C ILE A 173 -5.75 -0.36 -3.23
N PHE A 174 -4.43 -0.21 -3.06
CA PHE A 174 -3.58 0.39 -4.08
C PHE A 174 -3.58 -0.45 -5.36
N HIS A 175 -3.45 -1.77 -5.24
CA HIS A 175 -3.44 -2.68 -6.38
C HIS A 175 -4.80 -2.79 -7.06
N ALA A 176 -5.90 -2.71 -6.30
CA ALA A 176 -7.26 -2.59 -6.86
C ALA A 176 -7.41 -1.32 -7.71
N ARG A 177 -6.83 -0.19 -7.27
CA ARG A 177 -6.82 1.06 -8.05
C ARG A 177 -5.93 0.97 -9.28
N LEU A 178 -4.81 0.26 -9.22
CA LEU A 178 -3.95 0.01 -10.39
C LEU A 178 -4.65 -0.88 -11.44
N ILE A 179 -5.43 -1.89 -11.01
CA ILE A 179 -6.28 -2.69 -11.89
C ILE A 179 -7.29 -1.80 -12.62
N ARG A 180 -7.99 -0.95 -11.90
CA ARG A 180 -8.93 0.01 -12.50
C ARG A 180 -8.24 0.91 -13.53
N ARG A 181 -7.12 1.52 -13.17
CA ARG A 181 -6.34 2.37 -14.08
C ARG A 181 -5.89 1.61 -15.33
N HIS A 182 -5.44 0.37 -15.17
CA HIS A 182 -5.08 -0.48 -16.29
C HIS A 182 -6.27 -0.69 -17.24
N ALA A 183 -7.44 -1.00 -16.70
CA ALA A 183 -8.66 -1.18 -17.50
C ALA A 183 -9.07 0.10 -18.26
N GLU A 184 -8.99 1.27 -17.62
CA GLU A 184 -9.30 2.57 -18.23
C GLU A 184 -8.35 2.89 -19.40
N ASN A 185 -7.09 2.48 -19.33
CA ASN A 185 -6.09 2.74 -20.37
C ASN A 185 -6.09 1.70 -21.51
N HIS A 186 -6.90 0.64 -21.41
CA HIS A 186 -6.93 -0.46 -22.39
C HIS A 186 -8.20 -0.53 -23.24
N THR A 187 -8.97 0.54 -23.34
CA THR A 187 -10.21 0.59 -24.11
C THR A 187 -10.02 0.29 -25.61
N ASP A 188 -8.89 0.72 -26.19
CA ASP A 188 -8.60 0.64 -27.64
C ASP A 188 -7.58 -0.46 -28.00
N SER A 189 -7.24 -1.36 -27.08
CA SER A 189 -6.27 -2.43 -27.32
C SER A 189 -6.89 -3.62 -28.04
N THR A 190 -6.07 -4.36 -28.83
CA THR A 190 -6.52 -5.65 -29.38
C THR A 190 -6.81 -6.66 -28.28
N ILE A 191 -7.65 -7.66 -28.62
CA ILE A 191 -8.08 -8.72 -27.67
C ILE A 191 -6.87 -9.42 -27.05
N GLU A 192 -5.92 -9.85 -27.90
CA GLU A 192 -4.72 -10.58 -27.47
C GLU A 192 -3.84 -9.71 -26.56
N ARG A 193 -3.70 -8.44 -26.91
CA ARG A 193 -2.89 -7.50 -26.12
C ARG A 193 -3.51 -7.25 -24.76
N LYS A 194 -4.85 -7.06 -24.69
CA LYS A 194 -5.55 -6.87 -23.43
C LYS A 194 -5.34 -8.05 -22.46
N VAL A 195 -5.42 -9.29 -22.95
CA VAL A 195 -5.16 -10.50 -22.15
C VAL A 195 -3.70 -10.57 -21.72
N ALA A 196 -2.75 -10.33 -22.63
CA ALA A 196 -1.32 -10.37 -22.32
C ALA A 196 -0.93 -9.31 -21.29
N ASP A 197 -1.42 -8.10 -21.44
CA ASP A 197 -1.13 -6.97 -20.53
C ASP A 197 -1.77 -7.19 -19.16
N THR A 198 -2.99 -7.71 -19.09
CA THR A 198 -3.63 -8.10 -17.82
C THR A 198 -2.83 -9.18 -17.10
N LYS A 199 -2.37 -10.19 -17.83
CA LYS A 199 -1.50 -11.25 -17.30
C LYS A 199 -0.18 -10.66 -16.78
N ALA A 200 0.45 -9.76 -17.53
CA ALA A 200 1.69 -9.09 -17.15
C ALA A 200 1.52 -8.25 -15.89
N LEU A 201 0.40 -7.51 -15.77
CA LEU A 201 0.07 -6.73 -14.59
C LEU A 201 -0.04 -7.61 -13.35
N LEU A 202 -0.91 -8.64 -13.39
CA LEU A 202 -1.16 -9.49 -12.24
C LEU A 202 0.08 -10.27 -11.80
N SER A 203 0.90 -10.74 -12.77
CA SER A 203 2.14 -11.44 -12.47
C SER A 203 3.23 -10.53 -11.87
N SER A 204 3.11 -9.23 -12.04
CA SER A 204 4.06 -8.24 -11.51
C SER A 204 3.72 -7.74 -10.11
N PHE A 205 2.58 -8.13 -9.56
CA PHE A 205 2.17 -7.73 -8.22
C PHE A 205 2.93 -8.51 -7.16
N GLN A 206 3.35 -7.82 -6.09
CA GLN A 206 4.09 -8.35 -4.96
C GLN A 206 3.50 -7.83 -3.65
N LEU A 207 2.47 -8.49 -3.13
CA LEU A 207 1.75 -8.07 -1.94
C LEU A 207 2.03 -9.01 -0.78
N LEU A 208 2.39 -8.45 0.37
CA LEU A 208 2.68 -9.20 1.58
C LEU A 208 1.81 -8.72 2.74
N ASP A 209 1.25 -9.66 3.46
CA ASP A 209 0.60 -9.41 4.76
C ASP A 209 0.84 -10.60 5.68
N ASN A 210 0.84 -10.38 6.99
CA ASN A 210 1.09 -11.45 7.96
C ASN A 210 -0.18 -12.22 8.37
N ASP A 211 -1.35 -11.75 7.97
CA ASP A 211 -2.65 -12.33 8.27
C ASP A 211 -3.20 -13.14 7.10
N ASP A 212 -3.49 -14.42 7.32
CA ASP A 212 -4.00 -15.33 6.29
C ASP A 212 -5.40 -14.93 5.78
N LEU A 213 -6.28 -14.45 6.66
CA LEU A 213 -7.61 -13.96 6.28
C LEU A 213 -7.49 -12.71 5.40
N VAL A 214 -6.59 -11.79 5.75
CA VAL A 214 -6.31 -10.60 4.94
C VAL A 214 -5.78 -11.00 3.57
N VAL A 215 -4.82 -11.92 3.51
CA VAL A 215 -4.23 -12.43 2.26
C VAL A 215 -5.29 -13.08 1.36
N SER A 216 -6.12 -13.95 1.91
CA SER A 216 -7.19 -14.63 1.15
C SER A 216 -8.25 -13.64 0.65
N SER A 217 -8.67 -12.71 1.48
CA SER A 217 -9.62 -11.64 1.14
C SER A 217 -9.08 -10.70 0.07
N THR A 218 -7.79 -10.36 0.14
CA THR A 218 -7.12 -9.53 -0.86
C THR A 218 -7.04 -10.21 -2.21
N ARG A 219 -6.71 -11.50 -2.26
CA ARG A 219 -6.76 -12.28 -3.52
C ARG A 219 -8.14 -12.26 -4.15
N GLN A 220 -9.18 -12.50 -3.36
CA GLN A 220 -10.56 -12.48 -3.84
C GLN A 220 -10.98 -11.07 -4.29
N ARG A 221 -10.65 -10.03 -3.52
CA ARG A 221 -10.91 -8.64 -3.93
C ARG A 221 -10.29 -8.30 -5.29
N LEU A 222 -8.99 -8.56 -5.47
CA LEU A 222 -8.30 -8.24 -6.72
C LEU A 222 -8.89 -9.01 -7.91
N LEU A 223 -9.32 -10.26 -7.69
CA LEU A 223 -10.05 -11.05 -8.69
C LEU A 223 -11.38 -10.38 -9.04
N LEU A 224 -12.18 -9.99 -8.04
CA LEU A 224 -13.48 -9.35 -8.25
C LEU A 224 -13.36 -7.99 -8.95
N GLU A 225 -12.32 -7.21 -8.64
CA GLU A 225 -12.02 -5.97 -9.37
C GLU A 225 -11.66 -6.26 -10.84
N CYS A 226 -10.85 -7.27 -11.12
CA CYS A 226 -10.57 -7.67 -12.51
C CYS A 226 -11.83 -8.09 -13.26
N ILE A 227 -12.74 -8.82 -12.61
CA ILE A 227 -14.03 -9.22 -13.20
C ILE A 227 -14.90 -7.99 -13.44
N ARG A 228 -15.00 -7.09 -12.48
CA ARG A 228 -15.77 -5.84 -12.54
C ARG A 228 -15.39 -4.97 -13.75
N PHE A 229 -14.11 -4.96 -14.08
CA PHE A 229 -13.57 -4.18 -15.20
C PHE A 229 -13.38 -4.98 -16.49
N ASP A 230 -14.00 -6.16 -16.61
CA ASP A 230 -13.90 -7.00 -17.81
C ASP A 230 -12.46 -7.37 -18.23
N LEU A 231 -11.55 -7.47 -17.26
CA LEU A 231 -10.19 -7.97 -17.47
C LEU A 231 -10.10 -9.47 -17.29
N VAL A 232 -10.94 -10.04 -16.45
CA VAL A 232 -11.05 -11.47 -16.15
C VAL A 232 -12.46 -11.96 -16.46
N SER A 233 -12.54 -13.11 -17.10
CA SER A 233 -13.84 -13.73 -17.44
C SER A 233 -14.50 -14.33 -16.21
N LEU A 234 -15.75 -13.96 -15.97
CA LEU A 234 -16.57 -14.54 -14.90
C LEU A 234 -17.04 -15.97 -15.26
N LYS A 235 -17.43 -16.17 -16.51
CA LYS A 235 -17.80 -17.47 -17.10
C LYS A 235 -16.75 -17.81 -18.16
N SER A 236 -16.40 -19.09 -18.34
CA SER A 236 -15.33 -19.54 -19.22
C SER A 236 -15.41 -18.90 -20.63
N ASN A 237 -14.26 -18.40 -21.10
CA ASN A 237 -13.98 -18.02 -22.50
C ASN A 237 -14.68 -16.76 -23.04
N LYS A 238 -14.79 -15.68 -22.28
CA LYS A 238 -15.09 -14.37 -22.86
C LYS A 238 -13.86 -13.88 -23.64
N PRO A 239 -13.96 -13.60 -24.96
CA PRO A 239 -12.85 -13.04 -25.72
C PRO A 239 -12.35 -11.71 -25.11
N GLY A 240 -11.05 -11.52 -25.06
CA GLY A 240 -10.44 -10.31 -24.48
C GLY A 240 -10.31 -10.29 -22.96
N CYS A 241 -10.73 -11.35 -22.27
CA CYS A 241 -10.58 -11.49 -20.84
C CYS A 241 -9.63 -12.65 -20.51
N LEU A 242 -8.82 -12.48 -19.47
CA LEU A 242 -8.02 -13.56 -18.92
C LEU A 242 -8.96 -14.62 -18.31
N PRO A 243 -8.72 -15.93 -18.49
CA PRO A 243 -9.49 -16.96 -17.80
C PRO A 243 -9.39 -16.81 -16.27
N ARG A 244 -10.53 -16.98 -15.58
CA ARG A 244 -10.60 -16.87 -14.13
C ARG A 244 -9.55 -17.71 -13.40
N LYS A 245 -9.40 -18.97 -13.79
CA LYS A 245 -8.45 -19.91 -13.20
C LYS A 245 -7.00 -19.42 -13.31
N ASP A 246 -6.66 -18.80 -14.43
CA ASP A 246 -5.30 -18.25 -14.65
C ASP A 246 -5.09 -17.03 -13.76
N ALA A 247 -6.09 -16.14 -13.63
CA ALA A 247 -6.03 -14.99 -12.74
C ALA A 247 -5.92 -15.42 -11.26
N GLU A 248 -6.67 -16.42 -10.82
CA GLU A 248 -6.59 -16.97 -9.45
C GLU A 248 -5.20 -17.52 -9.16
N GLN A 249 -4.57 -18.22 -10.12
CA GLN A 249 -3.21 -18.74 -9.97
C GLN A 249 -2.19 -17.62 -9.87
N LEU A 250 -2.30 -16.58 -10.70
CA LEU A 250 -1.42 -15.42 -10.66
C LEU A 250 -1.56 -14.66 -9.33
N LEU A 251 -2.78 -14.41 -8.88
CA LEU A 251 -3.04 -13.73 -7.62
C LEU A 251 -2.56 -14.54 -6.40
N LYS A 252 -2.61 -15.88 -6.46
CA LYS A 252 -2.02 -16.73 -5.43
C LYS A 252 -0.50 -16.57 -5.34
N GLN A 253 0.17 -16.31 -6.45
CA GLN A 253 1.61 -16.04 -6.48
C GLN A 253 1.93 -14.60 -6.09
N ALA A 254 1.06 -13.66 -6.44
CA ALA A 254 1.23 -12.24 -6.25
C ALA A 254 0.97 -11.78 -4.80
N VAL A 255 0.02 -12.41 -4.11
CA VAL A 255 -0.35 -12.05 -2.73
C VAL A 255 0.05 -13.20 -1.82
N ARG A 256 0.98 -12.95 -0.89
CA ARG A 256 1.56 -13.99 -0.03
C ARG A 256 1.44 -13.64 1.44
N GLN A 257 1.33 -14.66 2.27
CA GLN A 257 1.44 -14.50 3.71
C GLN A 257 2.92 -14.43 4.11
N GLY A 258 3.26 -13.47 4.97
CA GLY A 258 4.60 -13.33 5.52
C GLY A 258 4.80 -12.04 6.31
N ASP A 259 5.86 -11.99 7.10
CA ASP A 259 6.24 -10.80 7.86
C ASP A 259 7.37 -10.05 7.13
N THR A 260 7.07 -8.85 6.69
CA THR A 260 8.01 -7.97 5.96
C THR A 260 9.27 -7.65 6.79
N LEU A 261 9.15 -7.59 8.10
CA LEU A 261 10.25 -7.20 8.98
C LEU A 261 11.11 -8.39 9.44
N GLN A 262 10.60 -9.61 9.39
CA GLN A 262 11.28 -10.79 9.94
C GLN A 262 11.73 -11.78 8.86
N GLY A 263 11.14 -11.74 7.68
CA GLY A 263 11.41 -12.67 6.59
C GLY A 263 12.23 -12.07 5.44
N GLY A 264 12.69 -12.94 4.56
CA GLY A 264 13.19 -12.55 3.23
C GLY A 264 12.03 -12.03 2.36
N TRP A 265 12.33 -11.14 1.41
CA TRP A 265 11.37 -10.77 0.38
C TRP A 265 11.10 -11.98 -0.51
N PRO A 266 9.84 -12.45 -0.63
CA PRO A 266 9.58 -13.77 -1.23
C PRO A 266 9.60 -13.78 -2.76
N TRP A 267 9.92 -12.67 -3.40
CA TRP A 267 10.08 -12.57 -4.84
C TRP A 267 11.55 -12.32 -5.21
N THR A 268 12.00 -12.90 -6.34
CA THR A 268 13.37 -12.75 -6.83
C THR A 268 13.62 -11.42 -7.53
N GLU A 269 12.59 -10.87 -8.18
CA GLU A 269 12.66 -9.57 -8.83
C GLU A 269 12.35 -8.45 -7.83
N ALA A 270 13.28 -7.50 -7.71
CA ALA A 270 13.10 -6.32 -6.87
C ALA A 270 12.01 -5.38 -7.44
N PRO A 271 11.12 -4.82 -6.61
CA PRO A 271 10.06 -3.95 -7.08
C PRO A 271 10.60 -2.62 -7.62
N SER A 272 10.02 -2.16 -8.72
CA SER A 272 10.29 -0.83 -9.29
C SER A 272 9.47 0.27 -8.62
N LEU A 273 8.33 -0.12 -8.06
CA LEU A 273 7.44 0.76 -7.29
C LEU A 273 6.96 0.02 -6.04
N ILE A 274 7.07 0.68 -4.90
CA ILE A 274 6.40 0.25 -3.67
C ILE A 274 5.35 1.30 -3.32
N VAL A 275 4.11 0.85 -3.11
CA VAL A 275 3.00 1.68 -2.63
C VAL A 275 2.44 1.04 -1.38
N THR A 276 2.54 1.72 -0.25
CA THR A 276 2.17 1.09 1.02
C THR A 276 1.61 2.10 2.05
N ASN A 277 0.71 1.61 2.90
CA ASN A 277 0.30 2.27 4.13
C ASN A 277 0.73 1.39 5.31
N PRO A 278 1.97 1.55 5.80
CA PRO A 278 2.52 0.68 6.83
C PRO A 278 1.80 0.85 8.17
N PRO A 279 1.85 -0.15 9.07
CA PRO A 279 1.18 -0.06 10.36
C PRO A 279 1.75 1.05 11.26
N TRP A 280 0.85 1.92 11.78
CA TRP A 280 1.21 3.06 12.64
C TRP A 280 1.17 2.67 14.12
N LEU A 281 2.00 1.73 14.49
CA LEU A 281 2.01 1.17 15.84
C LEU A 281 3.42 1.21 16.43
N ARG A 282 3.54 1.62 17.67
CA ARG A 282 4.80 1.51 18.42
C ARG A 282 4.98 0.06 18.86
N ILE A 283 6.21 -0.45 18.78
CA ILE A 283 6.53 -1.82 19.23
C ILE A 283 6.05 -2.05 20.68
N LYS A 284 6.19 -1.04 21.53
CA LYS A 284 5.74 -1.13 22.93
C LYS A 284 4.22 -1.27 23.08
N ASP A 285 3.44 -0.82 22.13
CA ASP A 285 1.97 -0.83 22.18
C ASP A 285 1.38 -2.06 21.46
N ARG A 286 2.17 -2.77 20.62
CA ARG A 286 1.74 -3.95 19.85
C ARG A 286 1.20 -5.08 20.72
N PHE A 287 1.76 -5.24 21.91
CA PHE A 287 1.40 -6.33 22.84
C PHE A 287 0.78 -5.78 24.12
N ARG A 288 0.23 -4.58 24.08
CA ARG A 288 -0.40 -3.95 25.24
C ARG A 288 -1.69 -4.67 25.59
N GLY A 289 -1.86 -5.04 26.87
CA GLY A 289 -3.01 -5.77 27.34
C GLY A 289 -2.90 -7.31 27.22
N MET A 290 -1.88 -7.82 26.54
CA MET A 290 -1.61 -9.25 26.50
C MET A 290 -0.93 -9.71 27.80
N GLU A 291 -1.30 -10.90 28.30
CA GLU A 291 -0.78 -11.49 29.56
C GLU A 291 0.75 -11.54 29.56
N ASP A 292 1.37 -11.89 28.43
CA ASP A 292 2.83 -11.97 28.25
C ASP A 292 3.41 -10.82 27.39
N GLY A 293 2.71 -9.71 27.28
CA GLY A 293 3.03 -8.61 26.36
C GLY A 293 4.42 -7.98 26.57
N SER A 294 4.99 -8.05 27.77
CA SER A 294 6.34 -7.58 28.06
C SER A 294 7.43 -8.46 27.45
N ASN A 295 7.26 -9.79 27.53
CA ASN A 295 8.19 -10.76 26.95
C ASN A 295 8.09 -10.73 25.43
N LEU A 296 6.90 -10.71 24.86
CA LEU A 296 6.67 -10.62 23.42
C LEU A 296 7.33 -9.37 22.82
N ARG A 297 7.27 -8.22 23.52
CA ARG A 297 7.97 -6.99 23.09
C ARG A 297 9.49 -7.14 23.11
N ARG A 298 10.01 -7.78 24.16
CA ARG A 298 11.45 -8.02 24.26
C ARG A 298 11.90 -8.96 23.15
N GLU A 299 11.21 -10.07 22.95
CA GLU A 299 11.50 -11.05 21.89
C GLU A 299 11.49 -10.43 20.50
N LEU A 300 10.44 -9.66 20.15
CA LEU A 300 10.42 -8.95 18.88
C LEU A 300 11.59 -7.98 18.72
N GLY A 301 11.93 -7.23 19.77
CA GLY A 301 13.06 -6.33 19.77
C GLY A 301 14.40 -7.05 19.61
N GLU A 302 14.57 -8.21 20.23
CA GLU A 302 15.74 -9.08 20.10
C GLU A 302 15.83 -9.70 18.70
N GLN A 303 14.74 -10.20 18.14
CA GLN A 303 14.67 -10.74 16.79
C GLN A 303 15.07 -9.69 15.74
N LEU A 304 14.50 -8.48 15.81
CA LEU A 304 14.83 -7.40 14.87
C LEU A 304 16.29 -6.94 14.99
N ARG A 305 16.86 -6.91 16.20
CA ARG A 305 18.29 -6.62 16.40
C ARG A 305 19.17 -7.73 15.87
N ALA A 306 18.84 -8.98 16.13
CA ALA A 306 19.58 -10.14 15.62
C ALA A 306 19.62 -10.15 14.10
N LEU A 307 18.53 -9.79 13.42
CA LEU A 307 18.50 -9.65 11.97
C LEU A 307 19.45 -8.53 11.50
N SER A 308 19.52 -7.42 12.22
CA SER A 308 20.44 -6.31 11.94
C SER A 308 21.91 -6.71 12.19
N ASP A 309 22.19 -7.37 13.32
CA ASP A 309 23.55 -7.73 13.72
C ASP A 309 24.14 -8.81 12.80
N ASN A 310 23.31 -9.73 12.32
CA ASN A 310 23.71 -10.76 11.36
C ASN A 310 23.83 -10.24 9.91
N GLY A 311 23.60 -8.97 9.67
CA GLY A 311 23.69 -8.35 8.34
C GLY A 311 22.58 -8.76 7.35
N VAL A 312 21.57 -9.51 7.82
CA VAL A 312 20.43 -9.93 6.99
C VAL A 312 19.49 -8.74 6.72
N LEU A 313 19.22 -7.94 7.75
CA LEU A 313 18.41 -6.73 7.67
C LEU A 313 19.03 -5.67 8.60
N ARG A 314 19.53 -4.58 8.03
CA ARG A 314 19.99 -3.45 8.84
C ARG A 314 18.87 -2.44 9.02
N PHE A 315 18.50 -2.18 10.28
CA PHE A 315 17.61 -1.10 10.63
C PHE A 315 18.36 0.00 11.39
N SER A 316 18.68 1.09 10.69
CA SER A 316 19.34 2.26 11.29
C SER A 316 18.42 3.02 12.25
N THR A 317 17.11 2.85 12.08
CA THR A 317 16.08 3.56 12.85
C THR A 317 15.63 2.86 14.12
N MET A 318 16.24 1.74 14.50
CA MET A 318 15.92 0.96 15.71
C MET A 318 16.42 1.60 17.01
N ARG A 319 16.22 2.90 17.21
CA ARG A 319 16.61 3.60 18.42
C ARG A 319 15.42 4.25 19.13
N GLY A 320 15.37 4.14 20.46
CA GLY A 320 14.33 4.74 21.28
C GLY A 320 12.95 4.07 21.13
N ASN A 321 11.89 4.85 21.16
CA ASN A 321 10.52 4.37 20.93
C ASN A 321 10.29 4.10 19.45
N VAL A 322 10.56 2.88 19.03
CA VAL A 322 10.42 2.48 17.62
C VAL A 322 8.96 2.35 17.24
N ASN A 323 8.55 3.08 16.19
CA ASN A 323 7.27 2.89 15.53
C ASN A 323 7.47 2.01 14.29
N LEU A 324 6.58 1.04 14.08
CA LEU A 324 6.71 0.04 13.02
C LEU A 324 6.81 0.66 11.64
N TYR A 325 6.05 1.73 11.33
CA TYR A 325 6.11 2.37 10.02
C TYR A 325 7.53 2.77 9.60
N ARG A 326 8.40 3.16 10.55
CA ARG A 326 9.80 3.50 10.25
C ARG A 326 10.59 2.32 9.72
N LEU A 327 10.39 1.15 10.33
CA LEU A 327 11.05 -0.08 9.90
C LEU A 327 10.51 -0.56 8.54
N PHE A 328 9.20 -0.40 8.29
CA PHE A 328 8.60 -0.71 6.99
C PHE A 328 9.14 0.20 5.88
N ILE A 329 9.35 1.48 6.15
CA ILE A 329 9.98 2.40 5.19
C ILE A 329 11.40 1.95 4.88
N GLU A 330 12.21 1.73 5.91
CA GLU A 330 13.61 1.31 5.77
C GLU A 330 13.70 -0.04 5.03
N ARG A 331 12.80 -0.98 5.35
CA ARG A 331 12.70 -2.25 4.64
C ARG A 331 12.27 -2.08 3.18
N GLY A 332 11.32 -1.21 2.92
CA GLY A 332 10.90 -0.86 1.55
C GLY A 332 12.07 -0.37 0.72
N LEU A 333 12.90 0.53 1.26
CA LEU A 333 14.10 1.02 0.59
C LEU A 333 15.13 -0.09 0.31
N GLN A 334 15.29 -1.06 1.21
CA GLN A 334 16.23 -2.18 1.04
C GLN A 334 15.83 -3.15 -0.07
N ILE A 335 14.52 -3.36 -0.28
CA ILE A 335 14.03 -4.29 -1.30
C ILE A 335 13.78 -3.60 -2.65
N LEU A 336 13.75 -2.28 -2.68
CA LEU A 336 13.45 -1.50 -3.85
C LEU A 336 14.58 -1.64 -4.89
N LYS A 337 14.21 -1.76 -6.16
CA LYS A 337 15.17 -1.73 -7.27
C LYS A 337 15.88 -0.37 -7.31
N GLN A 338 17.15 -0.35 -7.71
CA GLN A 338 17.86 0.90 -7.95
C GLN A 338 17.09 1.78 -8.94
N GLY A 339 16.86 3.04 -8.59
CA GLY A 339 16.03 3.98 -9.35
C GLY A 339 14.52 3.76 -9.21
N GLY A 340 14.10 2.74 -8.46
CA GLY A 340 12.71 2.53 -8.09
C GLY A 340 12.19 3.59 -7.13
N ARG A 341 10.89 3.58 -6.85
CA ARG A 341 10.23 4.57 -6.00
C ARG A 341 9.40 3.95 -4.91
N LEU A 342 9.50 4.55 -3.72
CA LEU A 342 8.68 4.25 -2.57
C LEU A 342 7.65 5.38 -2.39
N ARG A 343 6.37 5.01 -2.41
CA ARG A 343 5.25 5.89 -2.07
C ARG A 343 4.54 5.34 -0.85
N LEU A 344 4.35 6.19 0.12
CA LEU A 344 3.79 5.72 1.38
C LEU A 344 2.89 6.76 2.02
N ILE A 345 1.96 6.24 2.81
CA ILE A 345 1.17 7.03 3.74
C ILE A 345 1.82 6.87 5.11
N ALA A 346 2.23 7.98 5.72
CA ALA A 346 2.86 7.98 7.03
C ALA A 346 2.26 9.06 7.93
N PRO A 347 2.32 8.87 9.26
CA PRO A 347 1.97 9.94 10.19
C PRO A 347 2.87 11.16 10.00
N ASP A 348 2.34 12.36 10.20
CA ASP A 348 3.10 13.62 10.16
C ASP A 348 4.24 13.67 11.19
N SER A 349 4.18 12.82 12.19
CA SER A 349 5.25 12.63 13.19
C SER A 349 6.59 12.23 12.57
N ILE A 350 6.61 11.63 11.37
CA ILE A 350 7.85 11.37 10.62
C ILE A 350 8.64 12.66 10.41
N LEU A 351 7.95 13.77 10.22
CA LEU A 351 8.55 15.08 9.94
C LEU A 351 8.93 15.85 11.22
N ARG A 352 8.27 15.56 12.35
CA ARG A 352 8.37 16.37 13.58
C ARG A 352 9.09 15.68 14.72
N GLU A 353 8.94 14.35 14.88
CA GLU A 353 9.49 13.64 16.02
C GLU A 353 11.03 13.54 15.93
N GLN A 354 11.71 13.86 17.04
CA GLN A 354 13.15 13.70 17.15
C GLN A 354 13.57 12.24 16.94
N SER A 355 12.76 11.30 17.39
CA SER A 355 13.00 9.86 17.19
C SER A 355 12.99 9.40 15.73
N SER A 356 12.41 10.19 14.82
CA SER A 356 12.40 9.95 13.37
C SER A 356 13.58 10.62 12.64
N HIS A 357 14.46 11.31 13.34
CA HIS A 357 15.61 11.99 12.75
C HIS A 357 16.52 11.04 11.93
N PRO A 358 16.91 9.85 12.42
CA PRO A 358 17.73 8.93 11.63
C PRO A 358 17.07 8.50 10.32
N LEU A 359 15.73 8.29 10.32
CA LEU A 359 15.00 7.97 9.11
C LEU A 359 14.97 9.14 8.12
N ARG A 360 14.75 10.37 8.61
CA ARG A 360 14.81 11.56 7.75
C ARG A 360 16.19 11.74 7.13
N GLN A 361 17.23 11.52 7.91
CA GLN A 361 18.60 11.58 7.46
C GLN A 361 18.86 10.56 6.34
N LEU A 362 18.49 9.31 6.54
CA LEU A 362 18.56 8.24 5.52
C LEU A 362 17.85 8.65 4.23
N LEU A 363 16.62 9.13 4.35
CA LEU A 363 15.80 9.52 3.18
C LEU A 363 16.40 10.71 2.41
N VAL A 364 17.00 11.68 3.11
CA VAL A 364 17.57 12.88 2.47
C VAL A 364 18.95 12.60 1.88
N GLU A 365 19.82 11.92 2.64
CA GLU A 365 21.23 11.76 2.27
C GLU A 365 21.44 10.62 1.27
N GLU A 366 20.67 9.52 1.39
CA GLU A 366 20.92 8.32 0.59
C GLU A 366 19.89 8.08 -0.52
N HIS A 367 18.62 8.51 -0.36
CA HIS A 367 17.54 8.15 -1.27
C HIS A 367 16.88 9.34 -1.97
N GLY A 368 16.92 10.50 -1.38
CA GLY A 368 16.23 11.69 -1.90
C GLY A 368 14.70 11.64 -1.70
N TRP A 369 14.09 12.82 -1.68
CA TRP A 369 12.64 13.02 -1.60
C TRP A 369 12.18 13.65 -2.90
N SER A 370 11.09 13.13 -3.46
CA SER A 370 10.49 13.77 -4.62
C SER A 370 9.33 14.68 -4.23
N ASP A 371 8.44 14.20 -3.38
CA ASP A 371 7.22 14.93 -3.03
C ASP A 371 6.75 14.57 -1.60
N ILE A 372 6.25 15.56 -0.88
CA ILE A 372 5.58 15.40 0.41
C ILE A 372 4.24 16.10 0.32
N TRP A 373 3.16 15.36 0.63
CA TRP A 373 1.80 15.85 0.67
C TRP A 373 1.32 15.80 2.13
N ALA A 374 0.95 16.93 2.71
CA ALA A 374 0.48 17.05 4.09
C ALA A 374 -0.92 17.66 4.16
#